data_4706f8a2d157d7237dfeeef308bcf9c2
#
_entry.id   4706f8a2d157d7237dfeeef308bcf9c2
#
_cell.length_a   1.000
_cell.length_b   1.000
_cell.length_c   1.000
_cell.angle_alpha   90.00
_cell.angle_beta   90.00
_cell.angle_gamma   90.00
#
_symmetry.space_group_name_H-M   'P 1'
#
loop_
_entity.id
_entity.type
_entity.pdbx_description
1 polymer ?
#
loop_
_entity_poly.entity_id
_entity_poly.type
_entity_poly.pdbx_seq_one_letter_code
_entity_poly.pdbx_strand_id
1 'polypeptide(L)'
;MRAVLGTMLDGDLRALAVKSVAGPCGATYLVGLTFDDLSRHCCIIGGTGTGKTVTQMRLVSSFMSLSQANPDEPPIRILFVDAKGLADENKRQFDELARARGYRNIRHWPEHPLRGLDGTREQLRERLSGLFNGGESPYHHAEAVTMLDLALGAGSPPRSLSELIERVRPGVTAALYELEGTERSLMLKAEATSFTNSQWNSVYLRLRALAATVGDRFDSSPNAWSLRDVDAAWISVPGTSAPQTAGDVASWILAMIGELAALPDNRRTIICLDEFSAVGQDQRASQFAAGLVERTRSAGIAIIIGVQTVASLGDAADRLLQTSGTVITHRTPLPDSIVELAGTVQVWEDSQVVDGLGVRMATSGRLQQQYRVPPDLVRSLKIGEAVLIQGGRWCHVAVGLPTP
;
A
#
# COMPACT_ATOMS: atom_id res chain seq x y z
N MET A 1 11.56 17.11 12.13
CA MET A 1 10.19 17.35 12.65
C MET A 1 9.40 16.05 12.69
N ARG A 2 8.34 15.97 13.49
CA ARG A 2 7.49 14.79 13.63
C ARG A 2 6.04 15.11 13.29
N ALA A 3 5.41 14.24 12.52
CA ALA A 3 3.97 14.27 12.25
C ALA A 3 3.21 13.77 13.48
N VAL A 4 2.27 14.54 13.99
CA VAL A 4 1.53 14.19 15.21
C VAL A 4 0.40 13.21 14.88
N LEU A 5 0.44 12.02 15.49
CA LEU A 5 -0.59 11.00 15.39
C LEU A 5 -1.77 11.29 16.35
N GLY A 6 -1.47 11.56 17.62
CA GLY A 6 -2.50 11.75 18.62
C GLY A 6 -1.93 11.98 20.03
N THR A 7 -2.78 11.80 21.02
CA THR A 7 -2.46 11.95 22.45
C THR A 7 -2.16 10.58 23.05
N MET A 8 -1.07 10.48 23.77
CA MET A 8 -0.69 9.27 24.49
C MET A 8 -1.60 9.03 25.70
N LEU A 9 -2.11 7.84 25.84
CA LEU A 9 -2.93 7.39 26.93
C LEU A 9 -2.13 6.54 27.93
N ASP A 10 -1.25 5.67 27.43
CA ASP A 10 -0.39 4.77 28.21
C ASP A 10 0.82 4.31 27.40
N GLY A 11 1.86 3.76 28.04
CA GLY A 11 3.00 3.11 27.40
C GLY A 11 4.36 3.74 27.67
N ASP A 12 5.35 3.45 26.81
CA ASP A 12 6.74 3.88 26.97
C ASP A 12 6.94 5.35 26.56
N LEU A 13 6.80 6.23 27.53
CA LEU A 13 6.82 7.69 27.39
C LEU A 13 8.08 8.24 26.71
N ARG A 14 9.26 7.69 27.01
CA ARG A 14 10.55 8.33 26.64
C ARG A 14 10.89 8.19 25.17
N ALA A 15 10.28 7.23 24.49
CA ALA A 15 10.70 6.84 23.18
C ALA A 15 9.87 7.43 22.03
N LEU A 16 8.57 7.60 22.26
CA LEU A 16 7.60 7.92 21.21
C LEU A 16 6.93 9.30 21.42
N ALA A 17 7.07 9.90 22.60
CA ALA A 17 6.51 11.22 22.87
C ALA A 17 7.23 12.33 22.10
N VAL A 18 6.44 13.18 21.45
CA VAL A 18 6.95 14.31 20.64
C VAL A 18 7.07 15.56 21.45
N LYS A 19 6.08 15.81 22.31
CA LYS A 19 5.97 17.05 23.09
C LYS A 19 5.12 16.80 24.32
N SER A 20 5.58 17.31 25.46
CA SER A 20 4.74 17.50 26.64
C SER A 20 3.97 18.81 26.50
N VAL A 21 2.67 18.76 26.67
CA VAL A 21 1.80 19.94 26.73
C VAL A 21 1.24 20.03 28.15
N ALA A 22 1.48 21.16 28.83
CA ALA A 22 0.90 21.40 30.14
C ALA A 22 -0.62 21.53 30.01
N GLY A 23 -1.36 20.73 30.77
CA GLY A 23 -2.81 20.77 30.84
C GLY A 23 -3.29 20.93 32.29
N PRO A 24 -4.58 21.24 32.52
CA PRO A 24 -5.13 21.44 33.86
C PRO A 24 -5.05 20.19 34.78
N CYS A 25 -4.88 19.01 34.19
CA CYS A 25 -4.77 17.73 34.93
C CYS A 25 -3.35 17.11 34.85
N GLY A 26 -2.32 17.88 34.47
CA GLY A 26 -0.95 17.38 34.31
C GLY A 26 -0.41 17.46 32.87
N ALA A 27 0.75 16.86 32.65
CA ALA A 27 1.38 16.89 31.30
C ALA A 27 0.69 15.88 30.37
N THR A 28 0.23 16.37 29.22
CA THR A 28 -0.27 15.56 28.13
C THR A 28 0.85 15.34 27.10
N TYR A 29 1.06 14.10 26.69
CA TYR A 29 2.11 13.76 25.72
C TYR A 29 1.51 13.52 24.35
N LEU A 30 2.07 14.19 23.34
CA LEU A 30 1.72 13.95 21.94
C LEU A 30 2.66 12.90 21.36
N VAL A 31 2.09 11.96 20.63
CA VAL A 31 2.81 10.91 19.89
C VAL A 31 2.89 11.29 18.42
N GLY A 32 4.03 11.07 17.80
CA GLY A 32 4.20 11.35 16.37
C GLY A 32 5.39 10.62 15.77
N LEU A 33 5.38 10.55 14.44
CA LEU A 33 6.39 9.88 13.63
C LEU A 33 7.21 10.91 12.84
N THR A 34 8.50 10.65 12.68
CA THR A 34 9.34 11.34 11.70
C THR A 34 9.12 10.70 10.32
N PHE A 35 9.58 11.40 9.26
CA PHE A 35 9.60 10.77 7.94
C PHE A 35 10.54 9.55 7.91
N ASP A 36 11.65 9.57 8.66
CA ASP A 36 12.57 8.43 8.77
C ASP A 36 11.92 7.23 9.49
N ASP A 37 11.10 7.47 10.52
CA ASP A 37 10.29 6.41 11.13
C ASP A 37 9.33 5.79 10.10
N LEU A 38 8.64 6.63 9.32
CA LEU A 38 7.67 6.19 8.33
C LEU A 38 8.32 5.56 7.09
N SER A 39 9.54 5.96 6.73
CA SER A 39 10.30 5.37 5.61
C SER A 39 10.67 3.89 5.85
N ARG A 40 10.59 3.44 7.11
CA ARG A 40 10.67 2.02 7.49
C ARG A 40 9.33 1.31 7.33
N HIS A 41 8.38 1.95 6.70
CA HIS A 41 7.01 1.54 6.42
C HIS A 41 6.14 1.36 7.67
N CYS A 42 4.84 1.45 7.46
CA CYS A 42 3.85 1.39 8.52
C CYS A 42 2.71 0.45 8.14
N CYS A 43 2.37 -0.48 9.03
CA CYS A 43 1.19 -1.32 8.89
C CYS A 43 0.12 -0.87 9.89
N ILE A 44 -1.11 -0.61 9.40
CA ILE A 44 -2.26 -0.21 10.23
C ILE A 44 -3.29 -1.33 10.19
N ILE A 45 -3.55 -1.95 11.34
CA ILE A 45 -4.40 -3.14 11.45
C ILE A 45 -5.61 -2.82 12.33
N GLY A 46 -6.77 -3.33 11.98
CA GLY A 46 -7.97 -3.21 12.84
C GLY A 46 -9.26 -3.52 12.09
N GLY A 47 -10.29 -3.91 12.83
CA GLY A 47 -11.60 -4.24 12.29
C GLY A 47 -12.25 -3.09 11.51
N THR A 48 -13.33 -3.39 10.81
CA THR A 48 -14.12 -2.36 10.10
C THR A 48 -14.68 -1.34 11.10
N GLY A 49 -14.62 -0.05 10.77
CA GLY A 49 -15.15 1.04 11.60
C GLY A 49 -14.31 1.37 12.85
N THR A 50 -13.12 0.80 13.04
CA THR A 50 -12.27 1.08 14.20
C THR A 50 -11.41 2.35 14.08
N GLY A 51 -11.31 2.96 12.88
CA GLY A 51 -10.60 4.22 12.68
C GLY A 51 -9.33 4.13 11.80
N LYS A 52 -9.07 3.01 11.10
CA LYS A 52 -7.88 2.85 10.24
C LYS A 52 -7.69 3.98 9.24
N THR A 53 -8.69 4.22 8.39
CA THR A 53 -8.63 5.28 7.36
C THR A 53 -8.45 6.66 7.99
N VAL A 54 -9.08 6.92 9.15
CA VAL A 54 -8.87 8.16 9.91
C VAL A 54 -7.41 8.29 10.36
N THR A 55 -6.80 7.19 10.82
CA THR A 55 -5.38 7.16 11.21
C THR A 55 -4.46 7.44 10.02
N GLN A 56 -4.71 6.83 8.86
CA GLN A 56 -3.97 7.11 7.63
C GLN A 56 -4.11 8.58 7.23
N MET A 57 -5.32 9.11 7.21
CA MET A 57 -5.61 10.50 6.87
C MET A 57 -4.97 11.47 7.89
N ARG A 58 -4.94 11.11 9.19
CA ARG A 58 -4.26 11.88 10.22
C ARG A 58 -2.76 11.96 9.98
N LEU A 59 -2.11 10.84 9.66
CA LEU A 59 -0.68 10.80 9.33
C LEU A 59 -0.40 11.64 8.08
N VAL A 60 -1.14 11.42 7.01
CA VAL A 60 -1.02 12.17 5.75
C VAL A 60 -1.15 13.67 5.97
N SER A 61 -2.23 14.11 6.64
CA SER A 61 -2.46 15.55 6.95
C SER A 61 -1.32 16.14 7.77
N SER A 62 -0.80 15.38 8.74
CA SER A 62 0.32 15.85 9.57
C SER A 62 1.61 15.98 8.77
N PHE A 63 1.89 15.07 7.83
CA PHE A 63 3.05 15.18 6.94
C PHE A 63 2.88 16.28 5.89
N MET A 64 1.67 16.51 5.38
CA MET A 64 1.37 17.67 4.54
C MET A 64 1.67 18.99 5.29
N SER A 65 1.32 19.06 6.58
CA SER A 65 1.62 20.24 7.42
C SER A 65 3.12 20.45 7.60
N LEU A 66 3.90 19.36 7.73
CA LEU A 66 5.36 19.47 7.80
C LEU A 66 5.97 19.95 6.49
N SER A 67 5.43 19.55 5.35
CA SER A 67 5.81 20.07 4.03
C SER A 67 5.57 21.58 3.92
N GLN A 68 4.42 22.05 4.36
CA GLN A 68 4.08 23.46 4.36
C GLN A 68 5.01 24.30 5.24
N ALA A 69 5.49 23.71 6.33
CA ALA A 69 6.44 24.37 7.24
C ALA A 69 7.87 24.48 6.69
N ASN A 70 8.19 23.81 5.58
CA ASN A 70 9.50 23.81 4.92
C ASN A 70 9.34 24.20 3.44
N PRO A 71 9.09 25.46 3.13
CA PRO A 71 8.80 25.90 1.76
C PRO A 71 9.98 25.78 0.79
N ASP A 72 11.21 25.66 1.31
CA ASP A 72 12.43 25.51 0.50
C ASP A 72 12.61 24.07 -0.04
N GLU A 73 11.90 23.09 0.52
CA GLU A 73 11.90 21.71 0.03
C GLU A 73 10.66 21.47 -0.84
N PRO A 74 10.75 20.64 -1.90
CA PRO A 74 9.57 20.24 -2.64
C PRO A 74 8.58 19.53 -1.69
N PRO A 75 7.26 19.78 -1.84
CA PRO A 75 6.28 19.20 -0.94
C PRO A 75 6.35 17.66 -1.02
N ILE A 76 6.13 16.99 0.12
CA ILE A 76 6.04 15.52 0.17
C ILE A 76 4.92 15.09 -0.77
N ARG A 77 5.23 14.21 -1.74
CA ARG A 77 4.20 13.64 -2.62
C ARG A 77 3.35 12.66 -1.85
N ILE A 78 2.03 12.74 -2.03
CA ILE A 78 1.08 11.84 -1.37
C ILE A 78 0.30 11.06 -2.42
N LEU A 79 0.41 9.74 -2.41
CA LEU A 79 -0.38 8.84 -3.26
C LEU A 79 -1.28 8.00 -2.35
N PHE A 80 -2.58 8.22 -2.41
CA PHE A 80 -3.56 7.47 -1.63
C PHE A 80 -4.30 6.49 -2.56
N VAL A 81 -4.10 5.20 -2.35
CA VAL A 81 -4.75 4.12 -3.10
C VAL A 81 -5.83 3.53 -2.23
N ASP A 82 -7.08 3.74 -2.62
CA ASP A 82 -8.27 3.21 -1.96
C ASP A 82 -8.80 2.00 -2.74
N ALA A 83 -8.65 0.81 -2.19
CA ALA A 83 -9.11 -0.42 -2.81
C ALA A 83 -10.60 -0.74 -2.57
N LYS A 84 -11.35 0.10 -1.85
CA LYS A 84 -12.82 0.02 -1.77
C LYS A 84 -13.51 0.55 -3.02
N GLY A 85 -12.95 1.61 -3.60
CA GLY A 85 -13.48 2.25 -4.80
C GLY A 85 -14.80 3.01 -4.62
N LEU A 86 -15.28 3.25 -3.39
CA LEU A 86 -16.60 3.84 -3.10
C LEU A 86 -16.57 5.01 -2.09
N ALA A 87 -15.38 5.46 -1.69
CA ALA A 87 -15.28 6.41 -0.58
C ALA A 87 -15.23 7.87 -1.03
N ASP A 88 -16.28 8.40 -1.65
CA ASP A 88 -16.36 9.82 -2.04
C ASP A 88 -16.17 10.78 -0.87
N GLU A 89 -16.58 10.40 0.34
CA GLU A 89 -16.37 11.22 1.54
C GLU A 89 -14.88 11.30 1.92
N ASN A 90 -14.18 10.17 1.93
CA ASN A 90 -12.75 10.13 2.22
C ASN A 90 -11.95 10.90 1.16
N LYS A 91 -12.32 10.77 -0.12
CA LYS A 91 -11.71 11.52 -1.22
C LYS A 91 -11.90 13.02 -1.07
N ARG A 92 -13.11 13.47 -0.73
CA ARG A 92 -13.39 14.90 -0.46
C ARG A 92 -12.55 15.41 0.71
N GLN A 93 -12.52 14.67 1.82
CA GLN A 93 -11.70 15.02 2.98
C GLN A 93 -10.21 15.11 2.62
N PHE A 94 -9.69 14.15 1.84
CA PHE A 94 -8.32 14.19 1.33
C PHE A 94 -8.04 15.46 0.53
N ASP A 95 -8.94 15.84 -0.37
CA ASP A 95 -8.83 17.04 -1.18
C ASP A 95 -8.83 18.32 -0.34
N GLU A 96 -9.72 18.41 0.64
CA GLU A 96 -9.81 19.55 1.55
C GLU A 96 -8.51 19.70 2.35
N LEU A 97 -7.99 18.60 2.90
CA LEU A 97 -6.72 18.57 3.59
C LEU A 97 -5.54 19.00 2.70
N ALA A 98 -5.47 18.45 1.49
CA ALA A 98 -4.39 18.76 0.56
C ALA A 98 -4.42 20.24 0.12
N ARG A 99 -5.59 20.76 -0.23
CA ARG A 99 -5.75 22.19 -0.62
C ARG A 99 -5.43 23.13 0.53
N ALA A 100 -5.90 22.82 1.74
CA ALA A 100 -5.62 23.63 2.93
C ALA A 100 -4.12 23.69 3.26
N ARG A 101 -3.35 22.69 2.83
CA ARG A 101 -1.87 22.61 2.98
C ARG A 101 -1.09 23.10 1.77
N GLY A 102 -1.74 23.76 0.81
CA GLY A 102 -1.09 24.38 -0.34
C GLY A 102 -0.73 23.44 -1.48
N TYR A 103 -1.21 22.20 -1.46
CA TYR A 103 -1.04 21.25 -2.56
C TYR A 103 -1.86 21.73 -3.78
N ARG A 104 -1.23 21.91 -4.92
CA ARG A 104 -1.86 22.53 -6.10
C ARG A 104 -2.20 21.51 -7.19
N ASN A 105 -1.28 20.55 -7.44
CA ASN A 105 -1.49 19.52 -8.46
C ASN A 105 -2.07 18.26 -7.83
N ILE A 106 -3.40 18.28 -7.60
CA ILE A 106 -4.15 17.16 -7.04
C ILE A 106 -4.85 16.44 -8.18
N ARG A 107 -4.71 15.12 -8.27
CA ARG A 107 -5.31 14.28 -9.31
C ARG A 107 -6.08 13.12 -8.72
N HIS A 108 -7.08 12.68 -9.46
CA HIS A 108 -7.91 11.53 -9.10
C HIS A 108 -7.95 10.53 -10.25
N TRP A 109 -7.74 9.28 -9.94
CA TRP A 109 -8.01 8.17 -10.84
C TRP A 109 -9.24 7.42 -10.31
N PRO A 110 -10.23 7.07 -11.12
CA PRO A 110 -10.27 7.04 -12.59
C PRO A 110 -10.79 8.31 -13.29
N GLU A 111 -11.10 9.39 -12.59
CA GLU A 111 -11.67 10.60 -13.18
C GLU A 111 -10.70 11.27 -14.18
N HIS A 112 -9.42 11.25 -13.89
CA HIS A 112 -8.37 11.74 -14.78
C HIS A 112 -7.52 10.58 -15.27
N PRO A 113 -7.29 10.44 -16.58
CA PRO A 113 -6.45 9.35 -17.11
C PRO A 113 -5.03 9.39 -16.53
N LEU A 114 -4.51 8.22 -16.16
CA LEU A 114 -3.14 8.02 -15.69
C LEU A 114 -2.30 7.48 -16.86
N ARG A 115 -1.09 8.01 -17.08
CA ARG A 115 -0.16 7.55 -18.13
C ARG A 115 0.35 6.13 -17.84
N GLY A 116 -0.53 5.15 -17.95
CA GLY A 116 -0.24 3.75 -17.69
C GLY A 116 0.56 3.07 -18.78
N LEU A 117 0.48 3.56 -20.03
CA LEU A 117 1.18 2.99 -21.20
C LEU A 117 2.44 3.77 -21.60
N ASP A 118 2.82 4.79 -20.83
CA ASP A 118 4.12 5.45 -21.02
C ASP A 118 5.24 4.62 -20.38
N GLY A 119 6.41 4.60 -21.02
CA GLY A 119 7.59 3.92 -20.48
C GLY A 119 8.34 3.10 -21.52
N THR A 120 9.36 2.36 -21.06
CA THR A 120 10.08 1.41 -21.91
C THR A 120 9.26 0.13 -22.13
N ARG A 121 9.61 -0.63 -23.16
CA ARG A 121 9.00 -1.94 -23.43
C ARG A 121 9.06 -2.86 -22.21
N GLU A 122 10.19 -2.88 -21.51
CA GLU A 122 10.40 -3.68 -20.30
C GLU A 122 9.46 -3.25 -19.17
N GLN A 123 9.29 -1.94 -18.97
CA GLN A 123 8.38 -1.40 -17.96
C GLN A 123 6.93 -1.76 -18.27
N LEU A 124 6.51 -1.61 -19.52
CA LEU A 124 5.15 -1.99 -19.96
C LEU A 124 4.91 -3.50 -19.82
N ARG A 125 5.91 -4.32 -20.19
CA ARG A 125 5.83 -5.76 -19.99
C ARG A 125 5.66 -6.12 -18.52
N GLU A 126 6.45 -5.52 -17.62
CA GLU A 126 6.35 -5.76 -16.18
C GLU A 126 4.99 -5.36 -15.61
N ARG A 127 4.48 -4.18 -15.96
CA ARG A 127 3.15 -3.71 -15.54
C ARG A 127 2.02 -4.65 -15.98
N LEU A 128 2.10 -5.16 -17.19
CA LEU A 128 1.05 -5.98 -17.80
C LEU A 128 1.22 -7.48 -17.52
N SER A 129 2.42 -7.94 -17.17
CA SER A 129 2.69 -9.36 -16.89
C SER A 129 1.81 -9.89 -15.75
N GLY A 130 1.49 -9.04 -14.77
CA GLY A 130 0.58 -9.36 -13.68
C GLY A 130 -0.80 -9.86 -14.14
N LEU A 131 -1.30 -9.41 -15.29
CA LEU A 131 -2.59 -9.81 -15.82
C LEU A 131 -2.68 -11.30 -16.18
N PHE A 132 -1.56 -11.95 -16.44
CA PHE A 132 -1.52 -13.32 -16.99
C PHE A 132 -1.25 -14.38 -15.94
N ASN A 133 -1.23 -14.04 -14.70
CA ASN A 133 -0.80 -14.92 -13.64
C ASN A 133 -1.97 -15.62 -12.86
N GLY A 134 -3.21 -15.63 -13.25
CA GLY A 134 -4.41 -16.17 -12.56
C GLY A 134 -4.47 -17.68 -12.32
N GLY A 135 -3.44 -18.30 -11.69
CA GLY A 135 -3.47 -19.74 -11.36
C GLY A 135 -3.08 -20.67 -12.51
N GLU A 136 -2.62 -20.13 -13.63
CA GLU A 136 -2.13 -20.92 -14.76
C GLU A 136 -0.75 -21.53 -14.47
N SER A 137 -0.38 -22.54 -15.26
CA SER A 137 0.94 -23.12 -15.15
C SER A 137 2.01 -22.07 -15.47
N PRO A 138 3.22 -22.13 -14.86
CA PRO A 138 4.31 -21.22 -15.20
C PRO A 138 4.63 -21.14 -16.69
N TYR A 139 4.35 -22.20 -17.43
CA TYR A 139 4.53 -22.29 -18.86
C TYR A 139 3.56 -21.34 -19.61
N HIS A 140 2.27 -21.41 -19.33
CA HIS A 140 1.28 -20.53 -19.99
C HIS A 140 1.47 -19.07 -19.63
N HIS A 141 1.92 -18.79 -18.39
CA HIS A 141 2.31 -17.45 -18.04
C HIS A 141 3.49 -16.94 -18.89
N ALA A 142 4.56 -17.73 -19.03
CA ALA A 142 5.70 -17.36 -19.84
C ALA A 142 5.33 -17.14 -21.32
N GLU A 143 4.46 -17.99 -21.86
CA GLU A 143 3.94 -17.83 -23.24
C GLU A 143 3.19 -16.50 -23.39
N ALA A 144 2.24 -16.20 -22.48
CA ALA A 144 1.46 -14.96 -22.53
C ALA A 144 2.33 -13.70 -22.39
N VAL A 145 3.32 -13.72 -21.51
CA VAL A 145 4.29 -12.63 -21.35
C VAL A 145 5.16 -12.46 -22.58
N THR A 146 5.56 -13.55 -23.23
CA THR A 146 6.32 -13.51 -24.50
C THR A 146 5.50 -12.90 -25.63
N MET A 147 4.24 -13.33 -25.78
CA MET A 147 3.33 -12.77 -26.79
C MET A 147 3.07 -11.27 -26.54
N LEU A 148 2.87 -10.89 -25.27
CA LEU A 148 2.74 -9.48 -24.88
C LEU A 148 3.98 -8.69 -25.23
N ASP A 149 5.17 -9.21 -24.91
CA ASP A 149 6.45 -8.56 -25.21
C ASP A 149 6.66 -8.37 -26.72
N LEU A 150 6.28 -9.37 -27.53
CA LEU A 150 6.28 -9.25 -29.00
C LEU A 150 5.33 -8.15 -29.48
N ALA A 151 4.11 -8.09 -28.93
CA ALA A 151 3.11 -7.08 -29.31
C ALA A 151 3.54 -5.66 -28.90
N LEU A 152 4.19 -5.50 -27.75
CA LEU A 152 4.75 -4.23 -27.29
C LEU A 152 5.93 -3.75 -28.14
N GLY A 153 6.71 -4.70 -28.67
CA GLY A 153 7.88 -4.42 -29.50
C GLY A 153 7.59 -4.17 -30.97
N ALA A 154 6.38 -4.49 -31.45
CA ALA A 154 6.01 -4.34 -32.86
C ALA A 154 5.58 -2.91 -33.19
N GLY A 155 6.31 -2.23 -34.04
CA GLY A 155 6.04 -0.84 -34.43
C GLY A 155 6.35 0.19 -33.33
N SER A 156 5.63 1.33 -33.38
CA SER A 156 5.74 2.36 -32.33
C SER A 156 5.10 1.88 -31.02
N PRO A 157 5.55 2.34 -29.83
CA PRO A 157 4.89 1.97 -28.55
C PRO A 157 3.39 2.25 -28.58
N PRO A 158 2.54 1.33 -28.05
CA PRO A 158 1.09 1.53 -28.01
C PRO A 158 0.75 2.67 -27.07
N ARG A 159 -0.16 3.57 -27.48
CA ARG A 159 -0.60 4.71 -26.68
C ARG A 159 -1.94 4.48 -25.98
N SER A 160 -2.64 3.42 -26.32
CA SER A 160 -3.91 3.03 -25.73
C SER A 160 -4.02 1.54 -25.55
N LEU A 161 -4.85 1.13 -24.57
CA LEU A 161 -5.20 -0.29 -24.40
C LEU A 161 -5.87 -0.85 -25.65
N SER A 162 -6.70 -0.04 -26.33
CA SER A 162 -7.36 -0.45 -27.57
C SER A 162 -6.34 -0.76 -28.66
N GLU A 163 -5.29 0.06 -28.81
CA GLU A 163 -4.22 -0.20 -29.75
C GLU A 163 -3.45 -1.49 -29.41
N LEU A 164 -3.13 -1.71 -28.14
CA LEU A 164 -2.46 -2.94 -27.69
C LEU A 164 -3.36 -4.18 -27.95
N ILE A 165 -4.67 -4.07 -27.67
CA ILE A 165 -5.64 -5.14 -27.94
C ILE A 165 -5.69 -5.50 -29.42
N GLU A 166 -5.66 -4.52 -30.31
CA GLU A 166 -5.62 -4.79 -31.76
C GLU A 166 -4.32 -5.50 -32.15
N ARG A 167 -3.18 -5.15 -31.57
CA ARG A 167 -1.89 -5.78 -31.86
C ARG A 167 -1.85 -7.27 -31.48
N VAL A 168 -2.44 -7.65 -30.35
CA VAL A 168 -2.47 -9.06 -29.91
C VAL A 168 -3.51 -9.91 -30.63
N ARG A 169 -4.26 -9.38 -31.59
CA ARG A 169 -5.07 -10.20 -32.49
C ARG A 169 -4.21 -11.15 -33.31
N PRO A 170 -4.68 -12.38 -33.54
CA PRO A 170 -3.92 -13.35 -34.34
C PRO A 170 -3.43 -12.78 -35.67
N GLY A 171 -2.12 -12.89 -35.90
CA GLY A 171 -1.47 -12.43 -37.14
C GLY A 171 -1.11 -10.94 -37.17
N VAL A 172 -1.69 -10.07 -36.35
CA VAL A 172 -1.44 -8.61 -36.42
C VAL A 172 -0.01 -8.27 -36.02
N THR A 173 0.48 -8.80 -34.89
CA THR A 173 1.87 -8.59 -34.44
C THR A 173 2.88 -9.04 -35.50
N ALA A 174 2.66 -10.21 -36.12
CA ALA A 174 3.52 -10.73 -37.18
C ALA A 174 3.52 -9.82 -38.43
N ALA A 175 2.33 -9.29 -38.80
CA ALA A 175 2.21 -8.35 -39.92
C ALA A 175 2.93 -7.02 -39.65
N LEU A 176 2.92 -6.52 -38.44
CA LEU A 176 3.64 -5.31 -38.04
C LEU A 176 5.16 -5.50 -38.20
N TYR A 177 5.70 -6.63 -37.73
CA TYR A 177 7.12 -6.96 -37.93
C TYR A 177 7.50 -7.15 -39.40
N GLU A 178 6.59 -7.68 -40.22
CA GLU A 178 6.80 -7.78 -41.68
C GLU A 178 6.92 -6.41 -42.35
N LEU A 179 6.11 -5.45 -41.94
CA LEU A 179 6.15 -4.07 -42.44
C LEU A 179 7.44 -3.35 -42.06
N GLU A 180 8.05 -3.67 -40.93
CA GLU A 180 9.36 -3.09 -40.54
C GLU A 180 10.51 -3.57 -41.45
N GLY A 181 10.47 -4.80 -41.96
CA GLY A 181 11.34 -5.34 -42.98
C GLY A 181 12.82 -5.50 -42.64
N THR A 182 13.19 -5.34 -41.34
CA THR A 182 14.57 -5.54 -40.88
C THR A 182 14.85 -7.03 -40.63
N GLU A 183 16.10 -7.45 -40.67
CA GLU A 183 16.47 -8.84 -40.34
C GLU A 183 15.98 -9.24 -38.96
N ARG A 184 16.14 -8.36 -37.95
CA ARG A 184 15.66 -8.57 -36.59
C ARG A 184 14.12 -8.69 -36.52
N SER A 185 13.39 -7.83 -37.24
CA SER A 185 11.93 -7.88 -37.23
C SER A 185 11.38 -9.13 -37.92
N LEU A 186 12.06 -9.63 -38.94
CA LEU A 186 11.71 -10.90 -39.59
C LEU A 186 11.92 -12.11 -38.68
N MET A 187 12.94 -12.11 -37.82
CA MET A 187 13.10 -13.13 -36.76
C MET A 187 11.94 -13.06 -35.75
N LEU A 188 11.59 -11.84 -35.25
CA LEU A 188 10.47 -11.64 -34.32
C LEU A 188 9.12 -11.98 -34.97
N LYS A 189 8.95 -11.76 -36.29
CA LYS A 189 7.78 -12.24 -37.04
C LYS A 189 7.68 -13.77 -36.99
N ALA A 190 8.80 -14.49 -37.22
CA ALA A 190 8.80 -15.95 -37.16
C ALA A 190 8.43 -16.45 -35.76
N GLU A 191 8.93 -15.81 -34.71
CA GLU A 191 8.58 -16.10 -33.33
C GLU A 191 7.08 -15.82 -33.06
N ALA A 192 6.56 -14.66 -33.46
CA ALA A 192 5.13 -14.33 -33.32
C ALA A 192 4.22 -15.31 -34.07
N THR A 193 4.67 -15.84 -35.22
CA THR A 193 3.92 -16.82 -36.02
C THR A 193 3.99 -18.23 -35.43
N SER A 194 4.94 -18.53 -34.54
CA SER A 194 5.05 -19.82 -33.88
C SER A 194 3.92 -20.09 -32.87
N PHE A 195 3.30 -19.02 -32.34
CA PHE A 195 2.14 -19.12 -31.45
C PHE A 195 0.85 -19.35 -32.23
N THR A 196 0.01 -20.23 -31.73
CA THR A 196 -1.30 -20.52 -32.32
C THR A 196 -2.30 -19.38 -32.15
N ASN A 197 -3.32 -19.33 -33.00
CA ASN A 197 -4.42 -18.38 -32.84
C ASN A 197 -5.13 -18.48 -31.49
N SER A 198 -5.21 -19.69 -30.91
CA SER A 198 -5.81 -19.90 -29.60
C SER A 198 -5.00 -19.23 -28.47
N GLN A 199 -3.67 -19.32 -28.54
CA GLN A 199 -2.78 -18.67 -27.57
C GLN A 199 -2.88 -17.13 -27.66
N TRP A 200 -2.85 -16.56 -28.87
CA TRP A 200 -3.09 -15.13 -29.07
C TRP A 200 -4.46 -14.68 -28.58
N ASN A 201 -5.51 -15.48 -28.81
CA ASN A 201 -6.86 -15.17 -28.32
C ASN A 201 -6.94 -15.17 -26.79
N SER A 202 -6.15 -15.96 -26.08
CA SER A 202 -6.13 -15.93 -24.61
C SER A 202 -5.60 -14.60 -24.10
N VAL A 203 -4.53 -14.07 -24.67
CA VAL A 203 -3.97 -12.74 -24.34
C VAL A 203 -4.96 -11.63 -24.71
N TYR A 204 -5.56 -11.71 -25.91
CA TYR A 204 -6.59 -10.78 -26.37
C TYR A 204 -7.77 -10.68 -25.40
N LEU A 205 -8.32 -11.81 -24.96
CA LEU A 205 -9.50 -11.85 -24.08
C LEU A 205 -9.20 -11.24 -22.71
N ARG A 206 -8.00 -11.45 -22.17
CA ARG A 206 -7.60 -10.86 -20.88
C ARG A 206 -7.43 -9.35 -20.96
N LEU A 207 -6.76 -8.85 -21.99
CA LEU A 207 -6.65 -7.42 -22.22
C LEU A 207 -8.02 -6.77 -22.47
N ARG A 208 -8.93 -7.47 -23.17
CA ARG A 208 -10.31 -7.03 -23.38
C ARG A 208 -11.10 -6.95 -22.05
N ALA A 209 -10.94 -7.92 -21.18
CA ALA A 209 -11.58 -7.90 -19.86
C ALA A 209 -11.07 -6.73 -19.01
N LEU A 210 -9.77 -6.47 -19.01
CA LEU A 210 -9.20 -5.30 -18.36
C LEU A 210 -9.78 -4.00 -18.95
N ALA A 211 -9.73 -3.84 -20.27
CA ALA A 211 -10.22 -2.64 -20.95
C ALA A 211 -11.72 -2.40 -20.72
N ALA A 212 -12.52 -3.44 -20.56
CA ALA A 212 -13.94 -3.32 -20.21
C ALA A 212 -14.15 -2.66 -18.84
N THR A 213 -13.19 -2.82 -17.91
CA THR A 213 -13.27 -2.23 -16.56
C THR A 213 -12.63 -0.85 -16.51
N VAL A 214 -11.43 -0.70 -17.10
CA VAL A 214 -10.67 0.57 -16.95
C VAL A 214 -10.91 1.56 -18.10
N GLY A 215 -11.43 1.11 -19.24
CA GLY A 215 -11.65 1.95 -20.43
C GLY A 215 -10.33 2.55 -20.92
N ASP A 216 -10.34 3.86 -21.18
CA ASP A 216 -9.20 4.68 -21.64
C ASP A 216 -8.38 5.31 -20.50
N ARG A 217 -8.65 4.90 -19.26
CA ARG A 217 -8.11 5.58 -18.06
C ARG A 217 -6.61 5.34 -17.81
N PHE A 218 -6.00 4.44 -18.56
CA PHE A 218 -4.54 4.23 -18.60
C PHE A 218 -3.89 4.67 -19.92
N ASP A 219 -4.66 5.27 -20.81
CA ASP A 219 -4.16 5.69 -22.12
C ASP A 219 -3.24 6.92 -22.04
N SER A 220 -2.23 6.96 -22.89
CA SER A 220 -1.28 8.08 -23.00
C SER A 220 -1.91 9.26 -23.76
N SER A 221 -2.97 9.83 -23.20
CA SER A 221 -3.63 11.02 -23.76
C SER A 221 -2.91 12.31 -23.34
N PRO A 222 -3.08 13.43 -24.04
CA PRO A 222 -2.50 14.73 -23.67
C PRO A 222 -2.89 15.20 -22.27
N ASN A 223 -4.08 14.81 -21.78
CA ASN A 223 -4.60 15.16 -20.47
C ASN A 223 -4.25 14.13 -19.38
N ALA A 224 -3.58 13.03 -19.74
CA ALA A 224 -3.16 12.03 -18.79
C ALA A 224 -2.02 12.56 -17.92
N TRP A 225 -2.06 12.22 -16.64
CA TRP A 225 -1.06 12.62 -15.65
C TRP A 225 -0.13 11.46 -15.29
N SER A 226 1.04 11.78 -14.73
CA SER A 226 2.01 10.80 -14.25
C SER A 226 2.09 10.87 -12.71
N LEU A 227 2.41 9.73 -12.06
CA LEU A 227 2.67 9.68 -10.62
C LEU A 227 3.81 10.63 -10.19
N ARG A 228 4.71 11.00 -11.12
CA ARG A 228 5.84 11.93 -10.86
C ARG A 228 5.41 13.38 -10.77
N ASP A 229 4.38 13.76 -11.53
CA ASP A 229 4.03 15.16 -11.76
C ASP A 229 3.06 15.72 -10.72
N VAL A 230 2.50 14.87 -9.85
CA VAL A 230 1.48 15.28 -8.88
C VAL A 230 2.06 15.65 -7.53
N ASP A 231 1.37 16.51 -6.82
CA ASP A 231 1.62 16.77 -5.40
C ASP A 231 0.86 15.77 -4.53
N ALA A 232 -0.39 15.52 -4.88
CA ALA A 232 -1.24 14.54 -4.21
C ALA A 232 -2.14 13.83 -5.24
N ALA A 233 -2.38 12.54 -5.03
CA ALA A 233 -3.33 11.79 -5.84
C ALA A 233 -4.19 10.86 -4.99
N TRP A 234 -5.48 10.76 -5.36
CA TRP A 234 -6.39 9.75 -4.88
C TRP A 234 -6.68 8.76 -6.01
N ILE A 235 -6.41 7.48 -5.76
CA ILE A 235 -6.52 6.40 -6.75
C ILE A 235 -7.55 5.38 -6.23
N SER A 236 -8.75 5.36 -6.83
CA SER A 236 -9.84 4.48 -6.43
C SER A 236 -9.82 3.19 -7.24
N VAL A 237 -9.35 2.09 -6.65
CA VAL A 237 -9.37 0.76 -7.28
C VAL A 237 -10.76 0.12 -7.07
N PRO A 238 -11.37 -0.50 -8.10
CA PRO A 238 -12.76 -0.96 -8.05
C PRO A 238 -12.95 -2.28 -7.29
N GLY A 239 -12.40 -2.39 -6.06
CA GLY A 239 -12.40 -3.63 -5.27
C GLY A 239 -13.78 -4.19 -4.95
N THR A 240 -14.76 -3.32 -4.74
CA THR A 240 -16.13 -3.76 -4.41
C THR A 240 -16.95 -4.08 -5.65
N SER A 241 -16.80 -3.31 -6.74
CA SER A 241 -17.62 -3.46 -7.95
C SER A 241 -17.08 -4.48 -8.93
N ALA A 242 -15.76 -4.70 -8.97
CA ALA A 242 -15.09 -5.61 -9.89
C ALA A 242 -13.87 -6.28 -9.22
N PRO A 243 -14.09 -7.16 -8.21
CA PRO A 243 -13.01 -7.68 -7.37
C PRO A 243 -11.96 -8.47 -8.16
N GLN A 244 -12.33 -9.18 -9.22
CA GLN A 244 -11.38 -9.91 -10.06
C GLN A 244 -10.42 -8.99 -10.83
N THR A 245 -10.93 -7.85 -11.31
CA THR A 245 -10.11 -6.87 -12.05
C THR A 245 -9.39 -5.90 -11.11
N ALA A 246 -9.85 -5.79 -9.88
CA ALA A 246 -9.22 -4.91 -8.88
C ALA A 246 -7.78 -5.33 -8.58
N GLY A 247 -7.50 -6.62 -8.50
CA GLY A 247 -6.14 -7.15 -8.34
C GLY A 247 -5.23 -6.77 -9.51
N ASP A 248 -5.72 -6.87 -10.74
CA ASP A 248 -4.99 -6.49 -11.96
C ASP A 248 -4.67 -4.99 -11.98
N VAL A 249 -5.67 -4.15 -11.70
CA VAL A 249 -5.51 -2.69 -11.63
C VAL A 249 -4.54 -2.29 -10.52
N ALA A 250 -4.68 -2.90 -9.33
CA ALA A 250 -3.79 -2.64 -8.22
C ALA A 250 -2.34 -3.05 -8.53
N SER A 251 -2.14 -4.22 -9.14
CA SER A 251 -0.83 -4.70 -9.57
C SER A 251 -0.18 -3.74 -10.58
N TRP A 252 -0.95 -3.22 -11.53
CA TRP A 252 -0.48 -2.21 -12.48
C TRP A 252 -0.02 -0.93 -11.77
N ILE A 253 -0.86 -0.40 -10.87
CA ILE A 253 -0.54 0.81 -10.09
C ILE A 253 0.70 0.57 -9.20
N LEU A 254 0.80 -0.58 -8.54
CA LEU A 254 1.96 -0.94 -7.72
C LEU A 254 3.24 -1.06 -8.56
N ALA A 255 3.16 -1.58 -9.79
CA ALA A 255 4.29 -1.62 -10.72
C ALA A 255 4.76 -0.20 -11.10
N MET A 256 3.84 0.72 -11.39
CA MET A 256 4.16 2.13 -11.64
C MET A 256 4.81 2.81 -10.42
N ILE A 257 4.36 2.46 -9.21
CA ILE A 257 4.98 2.92 -7.95
C ILE A 257 6.41 2.36 -7.82
N GLY A 258 6.62 1.09 -8.20
CA GLY A 258 7.95 0.47 -8.23
C GLY A 258 8.91 1.19 -9.18
N GLU A 259 8.43 1.65 -10.32
CA GLU A 259 9.23 2.45 -11.25
C GLU A 259 9.54 3.85 -10.70
N LEU A 260 8.63 4.44 -9.91
CA LEU A 260 8.91 5.69 -9.21
C LEU A 260 10.10 5.52 -8.23
N ALA A 261 10.20 4.35 -7.60
CA ALA A 261 11.31 4.00 -6.71
C ALA A 261 12.61 3.70 -7.47
N ALA A 262 12.53 3.07 -8.63
CA ALA A 262 13.69 2.73 -9.45
C ALA A 262 14.38 3.97 -10.07
N LEU A 263 13.64 5.04 -10.29
CA LEU A 263 14.14 6.32 -10.83
C LEU A 263 13.76 7.45 -9.86
N PRO A 264 14.43 7.56 -8.71
CA PRO A 264 14.09 8.53 -7.70
C PRO A 264 14.29 9.97 -8.22
N ASP A 265 13.32 10.83 -7.93
CA ASP A 265 13.34 12.25 -8.26
C ASP A 265 13.73 13.14 -7.06
N ASN A 266 14.34 12.54 -6.03
CA ASN A 266 14.73 13.16 -4.76
C ASN A 266 13.57 13.78 -3.98
N ARG A 267 12.33 13.50 -4.36
CA ARG A 267 11.13 13.96 -3.68
C ARG A 267 10.64 12.90 -2.71
N ARG A 268 10.52 13.26 -1.43
CA ARG A 268 9.90 12.39 -0.43
C ARG A 268 8.48 12.04 -0.85
N THR A 269 8.12 10.77 -0.75
CA THR A 269 6.80 10.29 -1.18
C THR A 269 6.18 9.42 -0.09
N ILE A 270 4.90 9.62 0.21
CA ILE A 270 4.10 8.75 1.07
C ILE A 270 3.03 8.09 0.22
N ILE A 271 2.96 6.77 0.30
CA ILE A 271 1.97 5.94 -0.39
C ILE A 271 1.10 5.30 0.68
N CYS A 272 -0.19 5.58 0.64
CA CYS A 272 -1.18 4.93 1.49
C CYS A 272 -1.92 3.89 0.64
N LEU A 273 -1.92 2.65 1.11
CA LEU A 273 -2.69 1.54 0.54
C LEU A 273 -3.82 1.24 1.53
N ASP A 274 -4.99 1.81 1.34
CA ASP A 274 -6.16 1.52 2.20
C ASP A 274 -6.94 0.32 1.69
N GLU A 275 -7.46 -0.46 2.63
CA GLU A 275 -8.18 -1.71 2.36
C GLU A 275 -7.38 -2.69 1.49
N PHE A 276 -6.10 -2.86 1.81
CA PHE A 276 -5.19 -3.74 1.07
C PHE A 276 -5.69 -5.20 0.96
N SER A 277 -6.68 -5.60 1.75
CA SER A 277 -7.31 -6.92 1.69
C SER A 277 -7.84 -7.30 0.29
N ALA A 278 -8.33 -6.32 -0.47
CA ALA A 278 -8.77 -6.54 -1.86
C ALA A 278 -7.61 -6.86 -2.80
N VAL A 279 -6.41 -6.41 -2.46
CA VAL A 279 -5.16 -6.62 -3.21
C VAL A 279 -4.41 -7.84 -2.67
N GLY A 280 -4.41 -8.02 -1.35
CA GLY A 280 -3.69 -9.09 -0.65
C GLY A 280 -4.23 -10.51 -0.91
N GLN A 281 -5.47 -10.64 -1.39
CA GLN A 281 -6.03 -11.92 -1.87
C GLN A 281 -5.39 -12.38 -3.18
N ASP A 282 -4.90 -11.46 -3.99
CA ASP A 282 -4.05 -11.79 -5.12
C ASP A 282 -2.62 -12.04 -4.62
N GLN A 283 -2.16 -13.28 -4.70
CA GLN A 283 -0.86 -13.72 -4.21
C GLN A 283 0.30 -12.87 -4.74
N ARG A 284 0.17 -12.35 -5.96
CA ARG A 284 1.22 -11.56 -6.61
C ARG A 284 1.20 -10.11 -6.21
N ALA A 285 0.02 -9.51 -6.18
CA ALA A 285 -0.10 -8.15 -5.68
C ALA A 285 0.44 -8.09 -4.25
N SER A 286 0.19 -9.13 -3.42
CA SER A 286 0.75 -9.28 -2.09
C SER A 286 2.28 -9.42 -2.10
N GLN A 287 2.84 -10.31 -2.92
CA GLN A 287 4.29 -10.49 -3.05
C GLN A 287 4.97 -9.26 -3.67
N PHE A 288 4.32 -8.64 -4.65
CA PHE A 288 4.83 -7.41 -5.27
C PHE A 288 4.88 -6.26 -4.26
N ALA A 289 3.83 -6.10 -3.46
CA ALA A 289 3.78 -5.09 -2.39
C ALA A 289 4.88 -5.33 -1.36
N ALA A 290 5.13 -6.58 -0.95
CA ALA A 290 6.23 -6.93 -0.03
C ALA A 290 7.60 -6.57 -0.64
N GLY A 291 7.84 -6.93 -1.90
CA GLY A 291 9.07 -6.58 -2.62
C GLY A 291 9.22 -5.06 -2.83
N LEU A 292 8.10 -4.34 -2.98
CA LEU A 292 8.10 -2.89 -3.05
C LEU A 292 8.52 -2.27 -1.72
N VAL A 293 7.92 -2.72 -0.61
CA VAL A 293 8.24 -2.29 0.75
C VAL A 293 9.74 -2.43 1.04
N GLU A 294 10.36 -3.53 0.63
CA GLU A 294 11.81 -3.74 0.85
C GLU A 294 12.72 -2.81 0.06
N ARG A 295 12.30 -2.40 -1.14
CA ARG A 295 13.14 -1.64 -2.08
C ARG A 295 12.94 -0.12 -2.03
N THR A 296 11.79 0.35 -1.55
CA THR A 296 11.41 1.77 -1.67
C THR A 296 12.01 2.68 -0.62
N ARG A 297 12.49 2.13 0.51
CA ARG A 297 13.09 2.93 1.59
C ARG A 297 14.26 3.80 1.12
N SER A 298 15.18 3.24 0.35
CA SER A 298 16.34 3.95 -0.17
C SER A 298 16.00 5.04 -1.19
N ALA A 299 14.80 4.94 -1.80
CA ALA A 299 14.28 5.92 -2.75
C ALA A 299 13.50 7.08 -2.10
N GLY A 300 13.49 7.18 -0.77
CA GLY A 300 12.74 8.22 -0.06
C GLY A 300 11.22 8.02 -0.12
N ILE A 301 10.76 6.78 -0.27
CA ILE A 301 9.34 6.42 -0.34
C ILE A 301 8.94 5.68 0.93
N ALA A 302 7.91 6.17 1.60
CA ALA A 302 7.27 5.55 2.75
C ALA A 302 5.94 4.92 2.33
N ILE A 303 5.67 3.69 2.76
CA ILE A 303 4.41 2.99 2.48
C ILE A 303 3.64 2.79 3.78
N ILE A 304 2.36 3.13 3.77
CA ILE A 304 1.39 2.90 4.84
C ILE A 304 0.37 1.90 4.31
N ILE A 305 0.28 0.72 4.91
CA ILE A 305 -0.65 -0.34 4.50
C ILE A 305 -1.76 -0.44 5.54
N GLY A 306 -3.01 -0.28 5.11
CA GLY A 306 -4.20 -0.46 5.94
C GLY A 306 -4.89 -1.80 5.67
N VAL A 307 -5.06 -2.64 6.71
CA VAL A 307 -5.71 -3.95 6.61
C VAL A 307 -6.68 -4.21 7.75
N GLN A 308 -7.66 -5.07 7.52
CA GLN A 308 -8.61 -5.45 8.57
C GLN A 308 -8.02 -6.46 9.56
N THR A 309 -7.26 -7.42 9.06
CA THR A 309 -6.61 -8.47 9.84
C THR A 309 -5.23 -8.75 9.29
N VAL A 310 -4.36 -9.39 10.08
CA VAL A 310 -3.05 -9.85 9.59
C VAL A 310 -3.20 -10.81 8.41
N ALA A 311 -4.18 -11.72 8.46
CA ALA A 311 -4.46 -12.64 7.37
C ALA A 311 -4.82 -11.95 6.05
N SER A 312 -5.35 -10.72 6.11
CA SER A 312 -5.68 -9.92 4.92
C SER A 312 -4.44 -9.42 4.14
N LEU A 313 -3.24 -9.58 4.70
CA LEU A 313 -1.97 -9.33 4.00
C LEU A 313 -1.59 -10.47 3.03
N GLY A 314 -2.33 -11.59 3.07
CA GLY A 314 -2.08 -12.76 2.23
C GLY A 314 -0.79 -13.51 2.59
N ASP A 315 -0.22 -14.22 1.61
CA ASP A 315 0.99 -15.05 1.80
C ASP A 315 2.24 -14.24 2.21
N ALA A 316 2.23 -12.93 2.02
CA ALA A 316 3.31 -12.04 2.40
C ALA A 316 3.16 -11.42 3.81
N ALA A 317 2.18 -11.86 4.62
CA ALA A 317 1.85 -11.25 5.90
C ALA A 317 3.06 -11.13 6.84
N ASP A 318 3.76 -12.22 7.10
CA ASP A 318 4.92 -12.22 7.99
C ASP A 318 6.03 -11.31 7.47
N ARG A 319 6.28 -11.34 6.17
CA ARG A 319 7.29 -10.53 5.50
C ARG A 319 6.96 -9.04 5.58
N LEU A 320 5.70 -8.67 5.36
CA LEU A 320 5.22 -7.28 5.46
C LEU A 320 5.27 -6.77 6.90
N LEU A 321 4.89 -7.58 7.89
CA LEU A 321 4.98 -7.21 9.29
C LEU A 321 6.43 -7.05 9.77
N GLN A 322 7.32 -7.97 9.40
CA GLN A 322 8.75 -7.93 9.78
C GLN A 322 9.48 -6.74 9.14
N THR A 323 9.10 -6.34 7.93
CA THR A 323 9.70 -5.20 7.24
C THR A 323 9.09 -3.86 7.66
N SER A 324 7.90 -3.87 8.28
CA SER A 324 7.26 -2.66 8.79
C SER A 324 7.92 -2.20 10.10
N GLY A 325 8.62 -1.08 10.05
CA GLY A 325 9.27 -0.49 11.23
C GLY A 325 8.28 0.06 12.27
N THR A 326 7.03 0.31 11.85
CA THR A 326 5.95 0.80 12.70
C THR A 326 4.68 -0.02 12.45
N VAL A 327 4.05 -0.51 13.51
CA VAL A 327 2.74 -1.14 13.46
C VAL A 327 1.79 -0.36 14.33
N ILE A 328 0.63 0.01 13.78
CA ILE A 328 -0.46 0.67 14.51
C ILE A 328 -1.65 -0.29 14.49
N THR A 329 -2.07 -0.75 15.65
CA THR A 329 -3.23 -1.62 15.75
C THR A 329 -4.39 -0.94 16.43
N HIS A 330 -5.53 -0.92 15.76
CA HIS A 330 -6.83 -0.65 16.35
C HIS A 330 -7.42 -1.93 16.92
N ARG A 331 -8.64 -1.85 17.45
CA ARG A 331 -9.33 -3.02 18.00
C ARG A 331 -9.38 -4.17 16.99
N THR A 332 -8.88 -5.32 17.41
CA THR A 332 -8.93 -6.59 16.68
C THR A 332 -9.18 -7.74 17.65
N PRO A 333 -9.96 -8.78 17.26
CA PRO A 333 -10.23 -9.92 18.12
C PRO A 333 -9.02 -10.87 18.27
N LEU A 334 -8.10 -10.88 17.32
CA LEU A 334 -6.92 -11.76 17.28
C LEU A 334 -5.62 -10.94 17.25
N PRO A 335 -5.19 -10.36 18.37
CA PRO A 335 -4.02 -9.48 18.41
C PRO A 335 -2.70 -10.20 18.62
N ASP A 336 -2.66 -11.52 18.83
CA ASP A 336 -1.49 -12.25 19.34
C ASP A 336 -0.23 -12.02 18.48
N SER A 337 -0.30 -12.22 17.19
CA SER A 337 0.83 -11.97 16.28
C SER A 337 1.28 -10.50 16.22
N ILE A 338 0.41 -9.58 16.58
CA ILE A 338 0.71 -8.14 16.61
C ILE A 338 1.43 -7.77 17.91
N VAL A 339 0.92 -8.25 19.05
CA VAL A 339 1.52 -7.93 20.35
C VAL A 339 2.89 -8.58 20.54
N GLU A 340 3.15 -9.71 19.88
CA GLU A 340 4.47 -10.35 19.79
C GLU A 340 5.55 -9.40 19.26
N LEU A 341 5.21 -8.49 18.36
CA LEU A 341 6.15 -7.50 17.80
C LEU A 341 6.68 -6.52 18.86
N ALA A 342 5.93 -6.29 19.92
CA ALA A 342 6.38 -5.48 21.06
C ALA A 342 7.30 -6.27 21.99
N GLY A 343 7.34 -7.60 21.87
CA GLY A 343 8.10 -8.50 22.73
C GLY A 343 7.43 -8.73 24.07
N THR A 344 8.20 -9.35 24.95
CA THR A 344 7.74 -9.77 26.30
C THR A 344 8.56 -9.08 27.39
N VAL A 345 8.04 -9.13 28.60
CA VAL A 345 8.69 -8.67 29.82
C VAL A 345 8.53 -9.75 30.91
N GLN A 346 9.53 -9.88 31.75
CA GLN A 346 9.42 -10.73 32.95
C GLN A 346 8.72 -9.97 34.05
N VAL A 347 7.62 -10.52 34.52
CA VAL A 347 6.84 -9.98 35.65
C VAL A 347 6.88 -10.97 36.79
N TRP A 348 7.07 -10.46 38.00
CA TRP A 348 6.99 -11.28 39.21
C TRP A 348 5.54 -11.47 39.57
N GLU A 349 5.04 -12.71 39.61
CA GLU A 349 3.70 -13.05 40.05
C GLU A 349 3.79 -13.65 41.45
N ASP A 350 3.12 -12.99 42.42
CA ASP A 350 2.95 -13.52 43.78
C ASP A 350 1.71 -14.39 43.82
N SER A 351 1.90 -15.64 44.14
CA SER A 351 0.82 -16.59 44.37
C SER A 351 0.64 -16.74 45.89
N GLN A 352 -0.55 -16.45 46.39
CA GLN A 352 -0.93 -16.64 47.83
C GLN A 352 -1.75 -17.90 47.94
N VAL A 353 -1.31 -18.83 48.78
CA VAL A 353 -2.10 -19.97 49.20
C VAL A 353 -2.87 -19.55 50.44
N VAL A 354 -4.21 -19.58 50.34
CA VAL A 354 -5.12 -19.25 51.46
C VAL A 354 -5.78 -20.55 51.88
N ASP A 355 -5.84 -20.80 53.17
CA ASP A 355 -6.58 -21.94 53.73
C ASP A 355 -8.09 -21.74 53.63
N GLY A 356 -8.86 -22.78 53.96
CA GLY A 356 -10.33 -22.73 53.94
C GLY A 356 -10.97 -21.72 54.93
N LEU A 357 -10.16 -21.05 55.75
CA LEU A 357 -10.54 -20.02 56.70
C LEU A 357 -10.08 -18.62 56.28
N GLY A 358 -9.46 -18.49 55.06
CA GLY A 358 -8.97 -17.21 54.55
C GLY A 358 -7.62 -16.77 55.14
N VAL A 359 -6.90 -17.63 55.86
CA VAL A 359 -5.58 -17.35 56.44
C VAL A 359 -4.51 -17.62 55.41
N ARG A 360 -3.56 -16.66 55.19
CA ARG A 360 -2.41 -16.83 54.32
C ARG A 360 -1.46 -17.90 54.86
N MET A 361 -1.34 -19.00 54.13
CA MET A 361 -0.49 -20.14 54.54
C MET A 361 0.91 -20.07 53.94
N ALA A 362 1.02 -19.57 52.72
CA ALA A 362 2.32 -19.41 52.04
C ALA A 362 2.20 -18.35 50.94
N THR A 363 3.31 -17.66 50.66
CA THR A 363 3.51 -16.82 49.49
C THR A 363 4.58 -17.47 48.65
N SER A 364 4.25 -17.86 47.43
CA SER A 364 5.24 -18.29 46.46
C SER A 364 5.23 -17.28 45.30
N GLY A 365 6.42 -16.88 44.85
CA GLY A 365 6.53 -16.00 43.71
C GLY A 365 7.22 -16.73 42.57
N ARG A 366 6.79 -16.46 41.33
CA ARG A 366 7.45 -16.94 40.13
C ARG A 366 7.65 -15.80 39.14
N LEU A 367 8.76 -15.84 38.39
CA LEU A 367 8.94 -15.00 37.21
C LEU A 367 8.09 -15.58 36.08
N GLN A 368 7.16 -14.79 35.57
CA GLN A 368 6.35 -15.14 34.41
C GLN A 368 6.64 -14.20 33.26
N GLN A 369 6.72 -14.74 32.07
CA GLN A 369 6.91 -13.97 30.86
C GLN A 369 5.54 -13.54 30.34
N GLN A 370 5.32 -12.23 30.22
CA GLN A 370 4.07 -11.64 29.72
C GLN A 370 4.37 -10.75 28.53
N TYR A 371 3.40 -10.60 27.61
CA TYR A 371 3.51 -9.62 26.53
C TYR A 371 3.64 -8.20 27.09
N ARG A 372 4.49 -7.38 26.49
CA ARG A 372 4.58 -5.95 26.85
C ARG A 372 3.30 -5.21 26.57
N VAL A 373 2.59 -5.54 25.48
CA VAL A 373 1.24 -5.07 25.17
C VAL A 373 0.27 -6.18 25.55
N PRO A 374 -0.59 -5.98 26.56
CA PRO A 374 -1.60 -6.97 26.89
C PRO A 374 -2.55 -7.20 25.72
N PRO A 375 -2.80 -8.45 25.28
CA PRO A 375 -3.75 -8.74 24.20
C PRO A 375 -5.15 -8.19 24.48
N ASP A 376 -5.59 -8.20 25.75
CA ASP A 376 -6.89 -7.69 26.16
C ASP A 376 -7.02 -6.16 26.05
N LEU A 377 -5.91 -5.43 26.17
CA LEU A 377 -5.89 -4.00 25.84
C LEU A 377 -6.31 -3.79 24.39
N VAL A 378 -5.70 -4.53 23.45
CA VAL A 378 -6.01 -4.39 22.01
C VAL A 378 -7.45 -4.80 21.70
N ARG A 379 -7.95 -5.87 22.34
CA ARG A 379 -9.35 -6.31 22.20
C ARG A 379 -10.36 -5.28 22.72
N SER A 380 -9.98 -4.48 23.71
CA SER A 380 -10.87 -3.51 24.39
C SER A 380 -10.74 -2.08 23.90
N LEU A 381 -9.87 -1.79 22.92
CA LEU A 381 -9.69 -0.44 22.37
C LEU A 381 -11.03 0.15 21.90
N LYS A 382 -11.24 1.42 22.19
CA LYS A 382 -12.39 2.18 21.70
C LYS A 382 -12.16 2.66 20.27
N ILE A 383 -13.21 3.08 19.60
CA ILE A 383 -13.10 3.75 18.29
C ILE A 383 -12.22 4.99 18.43
N GLY A 384 -11.23 5.14 17.55
CA GLY A 384 -10.27 6.24 17.62
C GLY A 384 -9.09 6.00 18.57
N GLU A 385 -9.06 4.88 19.29
CA GLU A 385 -7.87 4.45 20.04
C GLU A 385 -7.05 3.45 19.21
N ALA A 386 -5.75 3.45 19.43
CA ALA A 386 -4.81 2.52 18.80
C ALA A 386 -3.62 2.23 19.72
N VAL A 387 -2.97 1.10 19.48
CA VAL A 387 -1.64 0.81 20.03
C VAL A 387 -0.62 0.97 18.90
N LEU A 388 0.38 1.81 19.13
CA LEU A 388 1.52 1.99 18.25
C LEU A 388 2.69 1.16 18.79
N ILE A 389 3.29 0.33 17.92
CA ILE A 389 4.45 -0.50 18.22
C ILE A 389 5.58 -0.11 17.26
N GLN A 390 6.76 0.18 17.82
CA GLN A 390 7.94 0.57 17.05
C GLN A 390 9.23 0.11 17.76
N GLY A 391 10.00 -0.77 17.13
CA GLY A 391 11.28 -1.23 17.65
C GLY A 391 11.21 -1.84 19.06
N GLY A 392 10.20 -2.65 19.35
CA GLY A 392 9.97 -3.28 20.65
C GLY A 392 9.43 -2.33 21.73
N ARG A 393 9.09 -1.08 21.38
CA ARG A 393 8.44 -0.08 22.24
C ARG A 393 6.99 0.09 21.81
N TRP A 394 6.17 0.51 22.74
CA TRP A 394 4.75 0.68 22.44
C TRP A 394 4.14 1.87 23.18
N CYS A 395 3.03 2.36 22.66
CA CYS A 395 2.15 3.25 23.39
C CYS A 395 0.70 3.07 22.95
N HIS A 396 -0.21 3.25 23.92
CA HIS A 396 -1.64 3.41 23.68
C HIS A 396 -1.91 4.87 23.38
N VAL A 397 -2.59 5.16 22.28
CA VAL A 397 -2.80 6.52 21.77
C VAL A 397 -4.27 6.74 21.39
N ALA A 398 -4.83 7.88 21.79
CA ALA A 398 -6.04 8.43 21.21
C ALA A 398 -5.66 9.17 19.91
N VAL A 399 -6.06 8.63 18.77
CA VAL A 399 -5.74 9.17 17.47
C VAL A 399 -6.51 10.47 17.25
N GLY A 400 -5.78 11.55 16.90
CA GLY A 400 -6.39 12.83 16.57
C GLY A 400 -7.12 12.78 15.24
N LEU A 401 -8.21 13.53 15.12
CA LEU A 401 -8.88 13.69 13.83
C LEU A 401 -7.97 14.47 12.85
N PRO A 402 -8.00 14.15 11.54
CA PRO A 402 -7.36 14.98 10.55
C PRO A 402 -8.06 16.34 10.50
N THR A 403 -7.29 17.41 10.62
CA THR A 403 -7.81 18.80 10.56
C THR A 403 -7.21 19.50 9.36
N PRO A 404 -8.01 20.30 8.63
CA PRO A 404 -7.52 21.16 7.55
C PRO A 404 -6.48 22.17 8.00
#